data_6aee51b7c1755eff96930415126e0664
#
_entry.id   6aee51b7c1755eff96930415126e0664
#
_cell.length_a   1.000
_cell.length_b   1.000
_cell.length_c   1.000
_cell.angle_alpha   90.00
_cell.angle_beta   90.00
_cell.angle_gamma   90.00
#
_symmetry.space_group_name_H-M   'P 1'
#
loop_
_entity.id
_entity.type
_entity.pdbx_description
1 polymer ?
#
loop_
_entity_poly.entity_id
_entity_poly.type
_entity_poly.pdbx_seq_one_letter_code
_entity_poly.pdbx_strand_id
1 'polypeptide(L)'
;GGGTHHAHYSHGYGFCVFNDLAYTAINLIEENYAKSILILDLDVHQGDGTIDICQNYPSIYTCSIHSESNFPFEKKQGWMDVAIPAGSGDDFYLSQLQKTLENIKHRISPDIVLYDAGVDVFSEDGLGNLEVTREGIIKRDEIVLKHFNTRNIPVATVIGGGYSSDTEELASRHAIIFNV
;
A
#
# COMPACT_ATOMS: atom_id res chain seq x y z
N GLY A 1 -2.38 -2.75 -14.00
CA GLY A 1 -1.08 -2.24 -13.53
C GLY A 1 -1.29 -1.16 -12.49
N GLY A 2 -0.20 -0.56 -12.04
CA GLY A 2 -0.20 0.50 -11.04
C GLY A 2 0.46 0.03 -9.73
N GLY A 3 0.63 0.96 -8.79
CA GLY A 3 1.41 0.73 -7.58
C GLY A 3 2.90 0.98 -7.78
N THR A 4 3.24 1.93 -8.65
CA THR A 4 4.64 2.26 -8.97
C THR A 4 5.23 3.24 -7.95
N HIS A 5 5.20 2.86 -6.69
CA HIS A 5 5.38 3.67 -5.49
C HIS A 5 6.84 4.09 -5.20
N HIS A 6 7.82 3.49 -5.88
CA HIS A 6 9.24 3.86 -5.69
C HIS A 6 9.72 5.01 -6.57
N ALA A 7 8.98 5.41 -7.62
CA ALA A 7 9.40 6.54 -8.43
C ALA A 7 9.31 7.83 -7.63
N HIS A 8 10.44 8.55 -7.56
CA HIS A 8 10.59 9.82 -6.87
C HIS A 8 10.23 11.01 -7.75
N TYR A 9 10.21 12.20 -7.15
CA TYR A 9 9.93 13.44 -7.89
C TYR A 9 10.88 13.67 -9.08
N SER A 10 12.16 13.33 -8.95
CA SER A 10 13.19 13.67 -9.94
C SER A 10 13.84 12.46 -10.63
N HIS A 11 13.51 11.23 -10.22
CA HIS A 11 14.15 10.02 -10.79
C HIS A 11 13.29 8.78 -10.60
N GLY A 12 13.44 7.82 -11.51
CA GLY A 12 12.90 6.49 -11.36
C GLY A 12 13.71 5.66 -10.38
N TYR A 13 13.05 4.74 -9.64
CA TYR A 13 13.68 3.88 -8.65
C TYR A 13 12.87 2.60 -8.46
N GLY A 14 13.46 1.52 -7.94
CA GLY A 14 12.74 0.29 -7.58
C GLY A 14 11.80 -0.24 -8.67
N PHE A 15 12.27 -0.35 -9.91
CA PHE A 15 11.48 -0.73 -11.10
C PHE A 15 10.40 0.28 -11.54
N CYS A 16 10.26 1.42 -10.86
CA CYS A 16 9.24 2.42 -11.11
C CYS A 16 9.83 3.61 -11.87
N VAL A 17 9.10 4.10 -12.89
CA VAL A 17 9.50 5.28 -13.69
C VAL A 17 8.64 6.49 -13.35
N PHE A 18 7.32 6.31 -13.25
CA PHE A 18 6.36 7.34 -12.84
C PHE A 18 5.59 6.83 -11.63
N ASN A 19 5.26 7.70 -10.68
CA ASN A 19 4.49 7.36 -9.49
C ASN A 19 3.01 7.64 -9.75
N ASP A 20 2.26 6.61 -10.08
CA ASP A 20 0.84 6.71 -10.42
C ASP A 20 -0.03 7.08 -9.21
N LEU A 21 0.30 6.59 -8.01
CA LEU A 21 -0.43 6.90 -6.79
C LEU A 21 -0.28 8.37 -6.40
N ALA A 22 0.96 8.87 -6.34
CA ALA A 22 1.24 10.26 -6.00
C ALA A 22 0.67 11.22 -7.08
N TYR A 23 0.86 10.90 -8.37
CA TYR A 23 0.30 11.66 -9.48
C TYR A 23 -1.22 11.77 -9.37
N THR A 24 -1.91 10.64 -9.15
CA THR A 24 -3.37 10.61 -9.02
C THR A 24 -3.83 11.42 -7.81
N ALA A 25 -3.19 11.25 -6.65
CA ALA A 25 -3.55 11.99 -5.44
C ALA A 25 -3.41 13.51 -5.63
N ILE A 26 -2.30 13.95 -6.20
CA ILE A 26 -2.06 15.39 -6.45
C ILE A 26 -3.10 15.96 -7.40
N ASN A 27 -3.38 15.29 -8.53
CA ASN A 27 -4.38 15.76 -9.48
C ASN A 27 -5.78 15.84 -8.87
N LEU A 28 -6.19 14.86 -8.07
CA LEU A 28 -7.50 14.90 -7.40
C LEU A 28 -7.63 16.10 -6.45
N ILE A 29 -6.55 16.50 -5.78
CA ILE A 29 -6.53 17.69 -4.92
C ILE A 29 -6.52 18.99 -5.75
N GLU A 30 -5.64 19.10 -6.75
CA GLU A 30 -5.48 20.31 -7.57
C GLU A 30 -6.73 20.61 -8.40
N GLU A 31 -7.39 19.58 -8.93
CA GLU A 31 -8.65 19.70 -9.68
C GLU A 31 -9.90 19.82 -8.77
N ASN A 32 -9.71 19.85 -7.44
CA ASN A 32 -10.78 19.94 -6.44
C ASN A 32 -11.80 18.78 -6.46
N TYR A 33 -11.42 17.59 -6.92
CA TYR A 33 -12.24 16.38 -6.80
C TYR A 33 -12.24 15.80 -5.39
N ALA A 34 -11.19 16.05 -4.62
CA ALA A 34 -11.07 15.64 -3.23
C ALA A 34 -10.39 16.76 -2.41
N LYS A 35 -10.69 16.81 -1.10
CA LYS A 35 -10.04 17.72 -0.15
C LYS A 35 -8.98 17.02 0.69
N SER A 36 -9.10 15.71 0.82
CA SER A 36 -8.16 14.89 1.57
C SER A 36 -8.08 13.48 0.99
N ILE A 37 -6.89 12.94 0.89
CA ILE A 37 -6.63 11.62 0.30
C ILE A 37 -5.74 10.83 1.23
N LEU A 38 -6.06 9.56 1.40
CA LEU A 38 -5.17 8.57 2.00
C LEU A 38 -4.59 7.68 0.89
N ILE A 39 -3.27 7.58 0.85
CA ILE A 39 -2.57 6.52 0.11
C ILE A 39 -2.23 5.45 1.14
N LEU A 40 -2.91 4.30 1.05
CA LEU A 40 -2.68 3.14 1.90
C LEU A 40 -1.87 2.11 1.09
N ASP A 41 -0.62 1.98 1.42
CA ASP A 41 0.35 1.13 0.75
C ASP A 41 0.63 -0.10 1.61
N LEU A 42 0.21 -1.27 1.12
CA LEU A 42 0.40 -2.57 1.77
C LEU A 42 1.29 -3.52 0.95
N ASP A 43 2.08 -2.96 0.03
CA ASP A 43 3.21 -3.65 -0.59
C ASP A 43 4.26 -4.00 0.47
N VAL A 44 5.06 -5.05 0.27
CA VAL A 44 6.10 -5.45 1.23
C VAL A 44 7.22 -4.41 1.35
N HIS A 45 7.39 -3.60 0.31
CA HIS A 45 8.36 -2.52 0.26
C HIS A 45 7.73 -1.20 0.73
N GLN A 46 8.51 -0.33 1.35
CA GLN A 46 8.01 1.01 1.66
C GLN A 46 7.88 1.84 0.38
N GLY A 47 6.74 2.50 0.19
CA GLY A 47 6.52 3.43 -0.91
C GLY A 47 7.27 4.76 -0.73
N ASP A 48 8.60 4.69 -0.75
CA ASP A 48 9.49 5.82 -0.48
C ASP A 48 9.36 6.96 -1.50
N GLY A 49 9.14 6.64 -2.77
CA GLY A 49 8.87 7.62 -3.81
C GLY A 49 7.55 8.35 -3.60
N THR A 50 6.51 7.63 -3.21
CA THR A 50 5.20 8.21 -2.86
C THR A 50 5.33 9.18 -1.69
N ILE A 51 6.05 8.79 -0.64
CA ILE A 51 6.33 9.65 0.52
C ILE A 51 7.09 10.90 0.09
N ASP A 52 8.15 10.73 -0.72
CA ASP A 52 8.98 11.83 -1.22
C ASP A 52 8.18 12.88 -1.99
N ILE A 53 7.30 12.44 -2.87
CA ILE A 53 6.49 13.34 -3.68
C ILE A 53 5.41 14.02 -2.83
N CYS A 54 4.72 13.26 -1.97
CA CYS A 54 3.56 13.74 -1.23
C CYS A 54 3.89 14.56 0.02
N GLN A 55 5.13 14.58 0.50
CA GLN A 55 5.53 15.27 1.75
C GLN A 55 5.18 16.76 1.80
N ASN A 56 5.05 17.42 0.65
CA ASN A 56 4.71 18.83 0.56
C ASN A 56 3.20 19.09 0.37
N TYR A 57 2.37 18.06 0.38
CA TYR A 57 0.93 18.14 0.21
C TYR A 57 0.20 17.76 1.51
N PRO A 58 -0.16 18.75 2.35
CA PRO A 58 -0.72 18.48 3.69
C PRO A 58 -2.09 17.77 3.66
N SER A 59 -2.74 17.72 2.51
CA SER A 59 -4.01 17.04 2.29
C SER A 59 -3.85 15.59 1.81
N ILE A 60 -2.61 15.12 1.59
CA ILE A 60 -2.32 13.76 1.15
C ILE A 60 -1.59 13.04 2.30
N TYR A 61 -2.23 12.01 2.83
CA TYR A 61 -1.74 11.21 3.92
C TYR A 61 -1.16 9.91 3.37
N THR A 62 0.12 9.64 3.61
CA THR A 62 0.77 8.39 3.20
C THR A 62 0.85 7.43 4.38
N CYS A 63 0.32 6.23 4.21
CA CYS A 63 0.44 5.15 5.20
C CYS A 63 1.06 3.94 4.52
N SER A 64 2.24 3.49 4.99
CA SER A 64 2.91 2.30 4.47
C SER A 64 3.08 1.27 5.58
N ILE A 65 2.59 0.04 5.33
CA ILE A 65 2.87 -1.14 6.18
C ILE A 65 3.80 -2.06 5.39
N HIS A 66 5.06 -2.05 5.77
CA HIS A 66 6.13 -2.66 4.97
C HIS A 66 7.09 -3.47 5.83
N SER A 67 7.86 -4.34 5.20
CA SER A 67 8.92 -5.05 5.92
C SER A 67 10.04 -4.11 6.34
N GLU A 68 10.42 -4.19 7.62
CA GLU A 68 11.46 -3.36 8.24
C GLU A 68 12.80 -3.46 7.53
N SER A 69 13.20 -4.68 7.19
CA SER A 69 14.54 -4.98 6.66
C SER A 69 14.61 -5.14 5.15
N ASN A 70 13.49 -4.93 4.42
CA ASN A 70 13.47 -5.02 2.97
C ASN A 70 13.75 -3.65 2.32
N PHE A 71 13.78 -3.60 0.99
CA PHE A 71 13.96 -2.39 0.19
C PHE A 71 12.82 -1.35 0.44
N PRO A 72 13.11 -0.04 0.37
CA PRO A 72 14.43 0.57 0.33
C PRO A 72 15.16 0.42 1.66
N PHE A 73 16.50 0.33 1.64
CA PHE A 73 17.29 0.18 2.87
C PHE A 73 17.30 1.46 3.72
N GLU A 74 17.20 2.61 3.07
CA GLU A 74 17.00 3.91 3.74
C GLU A 74 15.51 4.27 3.68
N LYS A 75 14.81 4.04 4.78
CA LYS A 75 13.38 4.35 4.89
C LYS A 75 13.15 5.85 4.96
N LYS A 76 12.07 6.30 4.29
CA LYS A 76 11.58 7.67 4.44
C LYS A 76 10.55 7.75 5.57
N GLN A 77 10.35 8.95 6.10
CA GLN A 77 9.32 9.20 7.09
C GLN A 77 8.08 9.77 6.40
N GLY A 78 7.04 8.94 6.30
CA GLY A 78 5.71 9.33 5.84
C GLY A 78 4.83 9.86 6.96
N TRP A 79 3.55 10.04 6.66
CA TRP A 79 2.56 10.41 7.68
C TRP A 79 2.35 9.27 8.70
N MET A 80 2.39 8.01 8.24
CA MET A 80 2.32 6.82 9.09
C MET A 80 3.12 5.68 8.44
N ASP A 81 4.12 5.18 9.16
CA ASP A 81 4.95 4.07 8.73
C ASP A 81 4.89 2.96 9.78
N VAL A 82 4.60 1.75 9.34
CA VAL A 82 4.50 0.56 10.20
C VAL A 82 5.48 -0.49 9.69
N ALA A 83 6.60 -0.58 10.38
CA ALA A 83 7.63 -1.55 10.08
C ALA A 83 7.26 -2.93 10.63
N ILE A 84 7.23 -3.93 9.76
CA ILE A 84 6.92 -5.32 10.06
C ILE A 84 8.22 -6.12 10.09
N PRO A 85 8.54 -6.84 11.18
CA PRO A 85 9.72 -7.71 11.22
C PRO A 85 9.67 -8.78 10.13
N ALA A 86 10.81 -9.06 9.49
CA ALA A 86 10.92 -10.15 8.52
C ALA A 86 10.45 -11.49 9.13
N GLY A 87 9.84 -12.35 8.31
CA GLY A 87 9.27 -13.62 8.74
C GLY A 87 7.95 -13.50 9.51
N SER A 88 7.36 -12.31 9.60
CA SER A 88 6.04 -12.15 10.22
C SER A 88 4.95 -12.77 9.34
N GLY A 89 4.14 -13.64 9.93
CA GLY A 89 2.99 -14.28 9.32
C GLY A 89 1.68 -13.53 9.57
N ASP A 90 0.57 -14.19 9.20
CA ASP A 90 -0.79 -13.63 9.16
C ASP A 90 -1.22 -12.93 10.45
N ASP A 91 -1.10 -13.61 11.59
CA ASP A 91 -1.63 -13.09 12.86
C ASP A 91 -1.00 -11.75 13.24
N PHE A 92 0.33 -11.66 13.12
CA PHE A 92 1.04 -10.44 13.43
C PHE A 92 0.70 -9.35 12.42
N TYR A 93 0.82 -9.65 11.12
CA TYR A 93 0.56 -8.71 10.04
C TYR A 93 -0.86 -8.12 10.11
N LEU A 94 -1.88 -8.98 10.21
CA LEU A 94 -3.28 -8.55 10.29
C LEU A 94 -3.60 -7.78 11.56
N SER A 95 -2.96 -8.14 12.68
CA SER A 95 -3.07 -7.35 13.93
C SER A 95 -2.51 -5.94 13.77
N GLN A 96 -1.35 -5.78 13.11
CA GLN A 96 -0.80 -4.45 12.84
C GLN A 96 -1.68 -3.65 11.87
N LEU A 97 -2.18 -4.28 10.83
CA LEU A 97 -3.14 -3.65 9.91
C LEU A 97 -4.37 -3.11 10.64
N GLN A 98 -5.01 -3.93 11.47
CA GLN A 98 -6.22 -3.52 12.23
C GLN A 98 -5.94 -2.33 13.16
N LYS A 99 -4.82 -2.36 13.90
CA LYS A 99 -4.39 -1.24 14.74
C LYS A 99 -4.13 0.04 13.93
N THR A 100 -3.52 -0.12 12.76
CA THR A 100 -3.23 1.00 11.85
C THR A 100 -4.52 1.63 11.34
N LEU A 101 -5.47 0.82 10.87
CA LEU A 101 -6.76 1.30 10.39
C LEU A 101 -7.58 2.01 11.49
N GLU A 102 -7.56 1.50 12.73
CA GLU A 102 -8.20 2.20 13.85
C GLU A 102 -7.50 3.54 14.18
N ASN A 103 -6.16 3.60 14.11
CA ASN A 103 -5.43 4.85 14.27
C ASN A 103 -5.78 5.87 13.17
N ILE A 104 -5.84 5.43 11.92
CA ILE A 104 -6.26 6.27 10.79
C ILE A 104 -7.65 6.85 11.05
N LYS A 105 -8.62 6.01 11.39
CA LYS A 105 -10.01 6.37 11.68
C LYS A 105 -10.15 7.47 12.74
N HIS A 106 -9.30 7.44 13.76
CA HIS A 106 -9.31 8.43 14.84
C HIS A 106 -8.63 9.76 14.46
N ARG A 107 -7.81 9.78 13.44
CA ARG A 107 -7.00 10.94 13.06
C ARG A 107 -7.51 11.67 11.83
N ILE A 108 -8.07 10.94 10.85
CA ILE A 108 -8.53 11.50 9.59
C ILE A 108 -9.81 10.82 9.07
N SER A 109 -10.50 11.52 8.19
CA SER A 109 -11.60 10.98 7.37
C SER A 109 -11.34 11.41 5.93
N PRO A 110 -10.58 10.63 5.15
CA PRO A 110 -10.26 10.99 3.76
C PRO A 110 -11.50 10.91 2.87
N ASP A 111 -11.53 11.74 1.84
CA ASP A 111 -12.61 11.69 0.83
C ASP A 111 -12.48 10.48 -0.09
N ILE A 112 -11.24 10.00 -0.30
CA ILE A 112 -10.92 8.81 -1.09
C ILE A 112 -9.66 8.14 -0.57
N VAL A 113 -9.58 6.83 -0.73
CA VAL A 113 -8.39 6.01 -0.47
C VAL A 113 -7.83 5.49 -1.79
N LEU A 114 -6.54 5.69 -2.01
CA LEU A 114 -5.77 4.99 -3.03
C LEU A 114 -5.05 3.82 -2.34
N TYR A 115 -5.45 2.60 -2.68
CA TYR A 115 -4.97 1.39 -2.03
C TYR A 115 -3.99 0.63 -2.92
N ASP A 116 -2.74 0.52 -2.49
CA ASP A 116 -1.76 -0.38 -3.08
C ASP A 116 -1.90 -1.76 -2.44
N ALA A 117 -2.43 -2.71 -3.22
CA ALA A 117 -2.72 -4.07 -2.80
C ALA A 117 -1.59 -5.05 -3.20
N GLY A 118 -0.33 -4.62 -3.14
CA GLY A 118 0.82 -5.45 -3.46
C GLY A 118 0.74 -6.84 -2.82
N VAL A 119 1.05 -7.90 -3.59
CA VAL A 119 0.95 -9.29 -3.13
C VAL A 119 2.30 -9.92 -2.81
N ASP A 120 3.35 -9.12 -2.79
CA ASP A 120 4.71 -9.51 -2.44
C ASP A 120 4.97 -9.68 -0.94
N VAL A 121 3.95 -9.43 -0.11
CA VAL A 121 3.91 -9.89 1.29
C VAL A 121 3.78 -11.41 1.43
N PHE A 122 3.47 -12.11 0.32
CA PHE A 122 3.28 -13.55 0.27
C PHE A 122 4.56 -14.32 0.65
N SER A 123 4.40 -15.41 1.41
CA SER A 123 5.51 -16.20 1.96
C SER A 123 6.46 -16.79 0.92
N GLU A 124 5.99 -17.03 -0.31
CA GLU A 124 6.79 -17.58 -1.41
C GLU A 124 7.14 -16.51 -2.47
N ASP A 125 7.00 -15.23 -2.14
CA ASP A 125 7.38 -14.17 -3.07
C ASP A 125 8.89 -14.04 -3.19
N GLY A 126 9.39 -13.89 -4.43
CA GLY A 126 10.83 -13.88 -4.72
C GLY A 126 11.59 -12.66 -4.19
N LEU A 127 10.90 -11.56 -3.90
CA LEU A 127 11.49 -10.31 -3.39
C LEU A 127 10.92 -9.90 -2.03
N GLY A 128 9.84 -10.55 -1.60
CA GLY A 128 9.30 -10.41 -0.26
C GLY A 128 10.15 -11.12 0.80
N ASN A 129 9.91 -10.79 2.06
CA ASN A 129 10.51 -11.47 3.20
C ASN A 129 9.57 -11.56 4.41
N LEU A 130 8.26 -11.41 4.16
CA LEU A 130 7.21 -11.75 5.10
C LEU A 130 6.69 -13.17 4.84
N GLU A 131 5.90 -13.70 5.76
CA GLU A 131 5.33 -15.06 5.67
C GLU A 131 3.80 -15.00 5.69
N VAL A 132 3.23 -14.03 4.96
CA VAL A 132 1.78 -13.92 4.82
C VAL A 132 1.28 -14.98 3.84
N THR A 133 0.25 -15.72 4.25
CA THR A 133 -0.37 -16.75 3.41
C THR A 133 -1.33 -16.14 2.38
N ARG A 134 -1.79 -16.95 1.43
CA ARG A 134 -2.84 -16.53 0.49
C ARG A 134 -4.13 -16.14 1.23
N GLU A 135 -4.50 -16.90 2.25
CA GLU A 135 -5.63 -16.61 3.14
C GLU A 135 -5.42 -15.31 3.91
N GLY A 136 -4.17 -15.03 4.31
CA GLY A 136 -3.78 -13.76 4.94
C GLY A 136 -4.00 -12.57 4.01
N ILE A 137 -3.64 -12.69 2.72
CA ILE A 137 -3.88 -11.65 1.71
C ILE A 137 -5.38 -11.43 1.50
N ILE A 138 -6.17 -12.50 1.38
CA ILE A 138 -7.64 -12.40 1.27
C ILE A 138 -8.22 -11.62 2.48
N LYS A 139 -7.86 -12.01 3.69
CA LYS A 139 -8.32 -11.33 4.91
C LYS A 139 -7.86 -9.88 4.99
N ARG A 140 -6.62 -9.58 4.55
CA ARG A 140 -6.08 -8.22 4.47
C ARG A 140 -7.00 -7.34 3.64
N ASP A 141 -7.31 -7.78 2.42
CA ASP A 141 -8.09 -7.01 1.46
C ASP A 141 -9.56 -6.87 1.92
N GLU A 142 -10.16 -7.94 2.46
CA GLU A 142 -11.48 -7.88 3.11
C GLU A 142 -11.53 -6.85 4.25
N ILE A 143 -10.52 -6.84 5.12
CA ILE A 143 -10.44 -5.89 6.24
C ILE A 143 -10.35 -4.46 5.73
N VAL A 144 -9.50 -4.19 4.75
CA VAL A 144 -9.33 -2.84 4.18
C VAL A 144 -10.61 -2.36 3.52
N LEU A 145 -11.17 -3.15 2.60
CA LEU A 145 -12.37 -2.76 1.86
C LEU A 145 -13.56 -2.57 2.80
N LYS A 146 -13.78 -3.49 3.73
CA LYS A 146 -14.85 -3.38 4.73
C LYS A 146 -14.68 -2.15 5.61
N HIS A 147 -13.46 -1.84 6.05
CA HIS A 147 -13.19 -0.68 6.92
C HIS A 147 -13.63 0.63 6.28
N PHE A 148 -13.31 0.85 5.00
CA PHE A 148 -13.66 2.08 4.31
C PHE A 148 -15.09 2.07 3.77
N ASN A 149 -15.58 0.96 3.22
CA ASN A 149 -16.95 0.84 2.71
C ASN A 149 -18.02 1.10 3.79
N THR A 150 -17.85 0.60 5.00
CA THR A 150 -18.77 0.85 6.11
C THR A 150 -18.84 2.32 6.53
N ARG A 151 -17.85 3.11 6.13
CA ARG A 151 -17.77 4.57 6.37
C ARG A 151 -18.14 5.39 5.13
N ASN A 152 -18.59 4.75 4.05
CA ASN A 152 -18.87 5.36 2.75
C ASN A 152 -17.67 6.12 2.17
N ILE A 153 -16.46 5.64 2.40
CA ILE A 153 -15.23 6.19 1.82
C ILE A 153 -14.87 5.35 0.60
N PRO A 154 -14.84 5.91 -0.61
CA PRO A 154 -14.47 5.19 -1.82
C PRO A 154 -13.01 4.75 -1.78
N VAL A 155 -12.73 3.56 -2.32
CA VAL A 155 -11.40 2.98 -2.44
C VAL A 155 -11.12 2.70 -3.91
N ALA A 156 -10.03 3.26 -4.43
CA ALA A 156 -9.47 2.88 -5.72
C ALA A 156 -8.22 2.03 -5.48
N THR A 157 -8.15 0.85 -6.09
CA THR A 157 -7.07 -0.11 -5.87
C THR A 157 -6.14 -0.22 -7.05
N VAL A 158 -4.86 -0.41 -6.76
CA VAL A 158 -3.83 -0.85 -7.71
C VAL A 158 -3.25 -2.19 -7.25
N ILE A 159 -2.64 -2.94 -8.16
CA ILE A 159 -2.21 -4.31 -7.88
C ILE A 159 -0.84 -4.39 -7.19
N GLY A 160 -0.03 -3.33 -7.24
CA GLY A 160 1.28 -3.27 -6.58
C GLY A 160 2.29 -4.32 -7.01
N GLY A 161 3.25 -4.60 -6.14
CA GLY A 161 4.28 -5.61 -6.32
C GLY A 161 3.76 -7.03 -6.19
N GLY A 162 4.57 -7.94 -6.69
CA GLY A 162 4.37 -9.38 -6.67
C GLY A 162 5.30 -10.04 -7.68
N TYR A 163 6.07 -11.02 -7.21
CA TYR A 163 7.17 -11.59 -7.97
C TYR A 163 7.15 -13.12 -7.85
N SER A 164 7.00 -13.80 -8.99
CA SER A 164 7.06 -15.25 -9.08
C SER A 164 7.52 -15.66 -10.47
N SER A 165 8.21 -16.78 -10.58
CA SER A 165 8.48 -17.44 -11.87
C SER A 165 7.23 -18.14 -12.45
N ASP A 166 6.25 -18.45 -11.60
CA ASP A 166 4.93 -18.96 -12.01
C ASP A 166 3.99 -17.78 -12.21
N THR A 167 3.80 -17.40 -13.48
CA THR A 167 2.97 -16.25 -13.86
C THR A 167 1.48 -16.47 -13.65
N GLU A 168 1.00 -17.73 -13.70
CA GLU A 168 -0.41 -18.05 -13.46
C GLU A 168 -0.74 -17.97 -11.98
N GLU A 169 0.16 -18.48 -11.12
CA GLU A 169 0.05 -18.33 -9.68
C GLU A 169 0.07 -16.85 -9.27
N LEU A 170 1.01 -16.08 -9.81
CA LEU A 170 1.11 -14.65 -9.56
C LEU A 170 -0.14 -13.89 -10.00
N ALA A 171 -0.64 -14.15 -11.20
CA ALA A 171 -1.89 -13.56 -11.68
C ALA A 171 -3.08 -13.93 -10.77
N SER A 172 -3.13 -15.18 -10.29
CA SER A 172 -4.14 -15.64 -9.34
C SER A 172 -4.05 -14.94 -7.98
N ARG A 173 -2.84 -14.59 -7.51
CA ARG A 173 -2.65 -13.77 -6.30
C ARG A 173 -3.15 -12.34 -6.51
N HIS A 174 -2.75 -11.69 -7.60
CA HIS A 174 -3.23 -10.34 -7.93
C HIS A 174 -4.76 -10.28 -8.17
N ALA A 175 -5.36 -11.40 -8.57
CA ALA A 175 -6.81 -11.47 -8.75
C ALA A 175 -7.60 -11.49 -7.43
N ILE A 176 -6.96 -11.68 -6.28
CA ILE A 176 -7.62 -11.72 -4.96
C ILE A 176 -8.43 -10.46 -4.74
N ILE A 177 -7.84 -9.29 -4.96
CA ILE A 177 -8.49 -7.99 -4.69
C ILE A 177 -9.78 -7.76 -5.47
N PHE A 178 -10.00 -8.47 -6.58
CA PHE A 178 -11.20 -8.37 -7.38
C PHE A 178 -12.30 -9.38 -6.97
N ASN A 179 -12.00 -10.27 -6.03
CA ASN A 179 -12.88 -11.36 -5.60
C ASN A 179 -13.30 -11.25 -4.12
N VAL A 180 -12.87 -10.22 -3.41
CA VAL A 180 -13.17 -9.94 -2.00
C VAL A 180 -14.20 -8.83 -1.85
#